data_59a8b3f085b58a14b7c9db7af19dcace
#
_entry.id   59a8b3f085b58a14b7c9db7af19dcace
#
_cell.length_a   1.000
_cell.length_b   1.000
_cell.length_c   1.000
_cell.angle_alpha   90.00
_cell.angle_beta   90.00
_cell.angle_gamma   90.00
#
_symmetry.space_group_name_H-M   'P 1'
#
loop_
_entity.id
_entity.type
_entity.pdbx_description
1 polymer ?
#
loop_
_entity_poly.entity_id
_entity_poly.type
_entity_poly.pdbx_seq_one_letter_code
_entity_poly.pdbx_strand_id
1 'polypeptide(L)'
;MNVIQTHLTLPEGWTKGAVMALISEVAPHIGLRPARLAVLNYIIGRTRASDWTSPHREPVFFGTQDLAAVELGKTSRQLRTDEAALAKLGLIVKRVAANGARYGRAGLGLILTPLIARLEEFIALRDRLRAERRHLRALKDLRSLRLRHMKRCIAALPSSAINDPEIVKILASFDEWPRSDALSRLGLERLNAHLKASSDLCNSLDDWLENHGLSSDQPVENFRPFTQNTREETQTVETPPAVDNSERHAEIAQSEPPSSIPCPAPPALTPENLYRIAGDGLRMMLDASRDQNRPLKERDIIEAAWALLPMLDIHASVWHEGQSTLGDHGLAFCLLLVDAQRDHPSYPVRNPGGLMRELIRRAKAGRLDFDASVAALQKRRNRVR
;
A
#
# COMPACT_ATOMS: atom_id res chain seq x y z
N MET A 1 20.95 9.05 52.26
CA MET A 1 21.19 8.66 50.86
C MET A 1 19.88 8.79 50.10
N ASN A 2 19.72 9.84 49.27
CA ASN A 2 18.55 9.92 48.38
C ASN A 2 18.74 8.88 47.27
N VAL A 3 17.95 7.84 47.31
CA VAL A 3 17.85 6.89 46.19
C VAL A 3 17.30 7.69 45.01
N ILE A 4 18.12 7.95 44.00
CA ILE A 4 17.70 8.56 42.74
C ILE A 4 16.79 7.54 42.07
N GLN A 5 15.47 7.73 42.21
CA GLN A 5 14.51 6.90 41.46
C GLN A 5 14.67 7.20 39.97
N THR A 6 15.15 6.24 39.22
CA THR A 6 15.21 6.31 37.75
C THR A 6 13.88 5.80 37.18
N HIS A 7 13.29 6.60 36.27
CA HIS A 7 12.04 6.26 35.59
C HIS A 7 12.33 5.81 34.16
N LEU A 8 11.44 5.01 33.61
CA LEU A 8 11.48 4.64 32.18
C LEU A 8 11.28 5.91 31.34
N THR A 9 12.10 6.07 30.33
CA THR A 9 12.06 7.17 29.37
C THR A 9 11.71 6.68 27.97
N LEU A 10 11.20 7.57 27.14
CA LEU A 10 11.03 7.28 25.72
C LEU A 10 12.40 7.02 25.08
N PRO A 11 12.48 6.08 24.13
CA PRO A 11 13.68 5.88 23.31
C PRO A 11 14.04 7.15 22.52
N GLU A 12 15.29 7.24 22.09
CA GLU A 12 15.77 8.35 21.27
C GLU A 12 14.92 8.50 19.99
N GLY A 13 14.61 9.73 19.61
CA GLY A 13 13.76 10.04 18.47
C GLY A 13 12.25 9.97 18.73
N TRP A 14 11.81 9.45 19.88
CA TRP A 14 10.39 9.41 20.23
C TRP A 14 9.94 10.68 20.98
N THR A 15 8.73 11.13 20.63
CA THR A 15 8.07 12.26 21.30
C THR A 15 6.72 11.83 21.85
N LYS A 16 6.17 12.59 22.81
CA LYS A 16 4.80 12.33 23.30
C LYS A 16 3.76 12.38 22.20
N GLY A 17 3.97 13.22 21.17
CA GLY A 17 3.10 13.30 19.99
C GLY A 17 3.14 12.01 19.16
N ALA A 18 4.34 11.43 18.99
CA ALA A 18 4.50 10.14 18.31
C ALA A 18 3.80 8.99 19.08
N VAL A 19 3.86 9.03 20.43
CA VAL A 19 3.12 8.06 21.27
C VAL A 19 1.61 8.21 21.07
N MET A 20 1.08 9.44 21.07
CA MET A 20 -0.35 9.69 20.82
C MET A 20 -0.79 9.15 19.45
N ALA A 21 0.00 9.40 18.41
CA ALA A 21 -0.28 8.90 17.06
C ALA A 21 -0.26 7.36 17.01
N LEU A 22 0.75 6.73 17.63
CA LEU A 22 0.86 5.28 17.73
C LEU A 22 -0.35 4.67 18.44
N ILE A 23 -0.70 5.19 19.62
CA ILE A 23 -1.85 4.70 20.39
C ILE A 23 -3.16 4.88 19.61
N SER A 24 -3.33 6.00 18.91
CA SER A 24 -4.52 6.23 18.07
C SER A 24 -4.64 5.20 16.96
N GLU A 25 -3.54 4.77 16.35
CA GLU A 25 -3.54 3.75 15.30
C GLU A 25 -3.89 2.35 15.84
N VAL A 26 -3.36 1.99 17.01
CA VAL A 26 -3.59 0.66 17.59
C VAL A 26 -4.82 0.57 18.50
N ALA A 27 -5.43 1.69 18.84
CA ALA A 27 -6.55 1.80 19.81
C ALA A 27 -7.67 0.78 19.60
N PRO A 28 -8.20 0.55 18.36
CA PRO A 28 -9.26 -0.42 18.15
C PRO A 28 -8.86 -1.86 18.51
N HIS A 29 -7.57 -2.19 18.35
CA HIS A 29 -7.03 -3.53 18.52
C HIS A 29 -6.64 -3.85 19.97
N ILE A 30 -6.51 -2.83 20.82
CA ILE A 30 -6.26 -2.98 22.27
C ILE A 30 -7.55 -2.76 23.10
N GLY A 31 -8.73 -2.70 22.45
CA GLY A 31 -10.00 -2.50 23.12
C GLY A 31 -10.25 -1.07 23.63
N LEU A 32 -9.46 -0.10 23.14
CA LEU A 32 -9.60 1.30 23.51
C LEU A 32 -10.62 2.00 22.62
N ARG A 33 -11.82 2.25 23.15
CA ARG A 33 -12.90 2.92 22.43
C ARG A 33 -12.60 4.40 22.17
N PRO A 34 -13.15 5.01 21.10
CA PRO A 34 -12.86 6.40 20.73
C PRO A 34 -13.05 7.42 21.85
N ALA A 35 -14.12 7.28 22.65
CA ALA A 35 -14.38 8.18 23.76
C ALA A 35 -13.32 8.11 24.87
N ARG A 36 -12.73 6.94 25.10
CA ARG A 36 -11.62 6.75 26.06
C ARG A 36 -10.28 7.15 25.48
N LEU A 37 -10.09 6.95 24.17
CA LEU A 37 -8.91 7.47 23.46
C LEU A 37 -8.85 9.00 23.54
N ALA A 38 -9.97 9.69 23.40
CA ALA A 38 -10.02 11.15 23.58
C ALA A 38 -9.58 11.56 24.98
N VAL A 39 -10.02 10.84 26.03
CA VAL A 39 -9.58 11.09 27.42
C VAL A 39 -8.09 10.84 27.55
N LEU A 40 -7.56 9.75 27.01
CA LEU A 40 -6.14 9.43 27.09
C LEU A 40 -5.29 10.49 26.36
N ASN A 41 -5.69 10.90 25.16
CA ASN A 41 -5.00 11.94 24.40
C ASN A 41 -5.03 13.29 25.11
N TYR A 42 -6.14 13.65 25.76
CA TYR A 42 -6.23 14.82 26.61
C TYR A 42 -5.21 14.76 27.77
N ILE A 43 -5.17 13.64 28.49
CA ILE A 43 -4.24 13.42 29.61
C ILE A 43 -2.80 13.54 29.15
N ILE A 44 -2.42 12.85 28.06
CA ILE A 44 -1.06 12.91 27.46
C ILE A 44 -0.74 14.35 27.05
N GLY A 45 -1.67 15.02 26.36
CA GLY A 45 -1.50 16.39 25.87
C GLY A 45 -1.13 17.39 26.97
N ARG A 46 -1.69 17.22 28.17
CA ARG A 46 -1.49 18.11 29.35
C ARG A 46 -0.24 17.77 30.17
N THR A 47 0.49 16.70 29.85
CA THR A 47 1.79 16.42 30.49
C THR A 47 2.92 17.23 29.86
N ARG A 48 4.01 17.46 30.58
CA ARG A 48 5.20 18.13 30.04
C ARG A 48 5.98 17.19 29.15
N ALA A 49 6.47 17.68 28.00
CA ALA A 49 7.24 16.87 27.07
C ALA A 49 8.56 16.36 27.68
N SER A 50 9.21 17.21 28.53
CA SER A 50 10.45 16.86 29.22
C SER A 50 10.32 15.67 30.17
N ASP A 51 9.12 15.42 30.73
CA ASP A 51 8.92 14.35 31.71
C ASP A 51 8.90 12.95 31.00
N TRP A 52 8.73 12.91 29.70
CA TRP A 52 8.76 11.68 28.89
C TRP A 52 10.19 11.22 28.55
N THR A 53 11.15 12.13 28.57
CA THR A 53 12.54 11.85 28.17
C THR A 53 13.52 11.97 29.36
N SER A 54 13.07 12.46 30.50
CA SER A 54 13.92 12.62 31.70
C SER A 54 13.88 11.38 32.59
N PRO A 55 15.01 10.77 32.94
CA PRO A 55 15.04 9.61 33.84
C PRO A 55 14.68 10.00 35.30
N HIS A 56 14.66 11.30 35.62
CA HIS A 56 14.40 11.81 36.96
C HIS A 56 12.97 12.30 37.21
N ARG A 57 12.12 12.23 36.17
CA ARG A 57 10.72 12.70 36.24
C ARG A 57 9.78 11.73 35.54
N GLU A 58 8.66 11.43 36.21
CA GLU A 58 7.59 10.66 35.61
C GLU A 58 6.62 11.56 34.82
N PRO A 59 6.11 11.10 33.67
CA PRO A 59 5.02 11.80 33.00
C PRO A 59 3.71 11.60 33.77
N VAL A 60 3.34 12.62 34.54
CA VAL A 60 2.16 12.61 35.42
C VAL A 60 1.21 13.73 35.06
N PHE A 61 -0.08 13.40 34.96
CA PHE A 61 -1.16 14.35 34.78
C PHE A 61 -1.75 14.73 36.14
N PHE A 62 -1.68 16.02 36.50
CA PHE A 62 -2.13 16.56 37.80
C PHE A 62 -3.48 17.29 37.73
N GLY A 63 -4.09 17.45 36.54
CA GLY A 63 -5.33 18.19 36.37
C GLY A 63 -6.46 17.66 37.26
N THR A 64 -7.29 18.56 37.77
CA THR A 64 -8.49 18.18 38.50
C THR A 64 -9.50 17.47 37.63
N GLN A 65 -10.29 16.56 38.23
CA GLN A 65 -11.29 15.81 37.45
C GLN A 65 -12.38 16.74 36.91
N ASP A 66 -12.79 17.73 37.66
CA ASP A 66 -13.89 18.62 37.26
C ASP A 66 -13.50 19.48 36.05
N LEU A 67 -12.28 20.05 36.05
CA LEU A 67 -11.78 20.80 34.91
C LEU A 67 -11.66 19.90 33.65
N ALA A 68 -11.08 18.73 33.82
CA ALA A 68 -10.92 17.78 32.74
C ALA A 68 -12.29 17.30 32.20
N ALA A 69 -13.28 17.12 33.05
CA ALA A 69 -14.63 16.76 32.66
C ALA A 69 -15.29 17.87 31.82
N VAL A 70 -15.17 19.13 32.28
CA VAL A 70 -15.70 20.28 31.51
C VAL A 70 -15.05 20.39 30.12
N GLU A 71 -13.72 20.34 30.05
CA GLU A 71 -13.00 20.47 28.78
C GLU A 71 -13.27 19.32 27.81
N LEU A 72 -13.60 18.14 28.32
CA LEU A 72 -13.96 16.96 27.52
C LEU A 72 -15.47 16.83 27.23
N GLY A 73 -16.30 17.76 27.70
CA GLY A 73 -17.75 17.70 27.58
C GLY A 73 -18.36 16.47 28.28
N LYS A 74 -17.79 16.03 29.42
CA LYS A 74 -18.20 14.84 30.18
C LYS A 74 -18.62 15.22 31.61
N THR A 75 -19.37 14.31 32.23
CA THR A 75 -19.58 14.42 33.67
C THR A 75 -18.37 13.85 34.43
N SER A 76 -18.11 14.34 35.67
CA SER A 76 -17.03 13.81 36.51
C SER A 76 -17.17 12.31 36.80
N ARG A 77 -18.41 11.79 36.81
CA ARG A 77 -18.68 10.33 36.92
C ARG A 77 -18.23 9.57 35.70
N GLN A 78 -18.56 10.05 34.48
CA GLN A 78 -18.12 9.43 33.22
C GLN A 78 -16.59 9.44 33.11
N LEU A 79 -15.95 10.58 33.45
CA LEU A 79 -14.50 10.68 33.42
C LEU A 79 -13.83 9.67 34.37
N ARG A 80 -14.34 9.52 35.60
CA ARG A 80 -13.84 8.49 36.55
C ARG A 80 -13.95 7.08 36.00
N THR A 81 -15.06 6.78 35.32
CA THR A 81 -15.28 5.46 34.69
C THR A 81 -14.29 5.25 33.55
N ASP A 82 -14.04 6.27 32.71
CA ASP A 82 -13.08 6.17 31.61
C ASP A 82 -11.65 6.04 32.15
N GLU A 83 -11.25 6.81 33.15
CA GLU A 83 -9.95 6.67 33.82
C GLU A 83 -9.77 5.28 34.45
N ALA A 84 -10.83 4.72 35.07
CA ALA A 84 -10.76 3.37 35.61
C ALA A 84 -10.58 2.32 34.52
N ALA A 85 -11.24 2.51 33.37
CA ALA A 85 -11.08 1.65 32.22
C ALA A 85 -9.68 1.75 31.59
N LEU A 86 -9.11 2.96 31.51
CA LEU A 86 -7.72 3.17 31.06
C LEU A 86 -6.72 2.48 31.99
N ALA A 87 -6.94 2.57 33.31
CA ALA A 87 -6.11 1.87 34.29
C ALA A 87 -6.26 0.34 34.17
N LYS A 88 -7.46 -0.17 33.95
CA LYS A 88 -7.71 -1.61 33.71
C LYS A 88 -7.01 -2.12 32.44
N LEU A 89 -6.90 -1.29 31.39
CA LEU A 89 -6.14 -1.58 30.17
C LEU A 89 -4.62 -1.47 30.38
N GLY A 90 -4.14 -1.07 31.56
CA GLY A 90 -2.73 -0.89 31.85
C GLY A 90 -2.08 0.27 31.08
N LEU A 91 -2.87 1.30 30.75
CA LEU A 91 -2.37 2.48 30.02
C LEU A 91 -1.98 3.62 30.97
N ILE A 92 -2.57 3.66 32.16
CA ILE A 92 -2.28 4.62 33.21
C ILE A 92 -2.26 3.93 34.58
N VAL A 93 -1.54 4.57 35.55
CA VAL A 93 -1.62 4.19 36.94
C VAL A 93 -2.17 5.39 37.73
N LYS A 94 -3.13 5.13 38.63
CA LYS A 94 -3.68 6.16 39.50
C LYS A 94 -2.90 6.19 40.80
N ARG A 95 -2.22 7.31 41.08
CA ARG A 95 -1.57 7.61 42.36
C ARG A 95 -2.23 8.87 42.91
N VAL A 96 -3.23 8.70 43.78
CA VAL A 96 -4.01 9.80 44.34
C VAL A 96 -3.95 9.77 45.87
N ALA A 97 -4.14 10.91 46.52
CA ALA A 97 -4.25 10.98 47.97
C ALA A 97 -5.51 10.25 48.48
N ALA A 98 -5.60 9.99 49.80
CA ALA A 98 -6.74 9.30 50.41
C ALA A 98 -8.09 9.97 50.12
N ASN A 99 -8.09 11.30 49.96
CA ASN A 99 -9.26 12.11 49.59
C ASN A 99 -9.49 12.20 48.08
N GLY A 100 -8.74 11.45 47.26
CA GLY A 100 -8.82 11.48 45.81
C GLY A 100 -8.12 12.65 45.12
N ALA A 101 -7.48 13.55 45.88
CA ALA A 101 -6.81 14.73 45.33
C ALA A 101 -5.50 14.37 44.59
N ARG A 102 -5.15 15.21 43.62
CA ARG A 102 -3.96 15.13 42.80
C ARG A 102 -3.07 16.32 43.08
N TYR A 103 -1.83 16.08 43.48
CA TYR A 103 -0.88 17.13 43.87
C TYR A 103 0.44 16.96 43.09
N GLY A 104 0.77 17.93 42.25
CA GLY A 104 1.97 17.89 41.42
C GLY A 104 3.27 17.79 42.20
N ARG A 105 3.40 18.49 43.32
CA ARG A 105 4.60 18.45 44.18
C ARG A 105 4.83 17.11 44.87
N ALA A 106 3.74 16.34 45.09
CA ALA A 106 3.81 15.02 45.73
C ALA A 106 3.82 13.87 44.70
N GLY A 107 3.89 14.14 43.40
CA GLY A 107 3.85 13.11 42.34
C GLY A 107 2.50 12.36 42.29
N LEU A 108 1.42 12.95 42.83
CA LEU A 108 0.11 12.36 42.90
C LEU A 108 -0.72 12.78 41.65
N GLY A 109 -1.15 11.82 40.88
CA GLY A 109 -1.92 12.07 39.65
C GLY A 109 -2.14 10.80 38.84
N LEU A 110 -2.34 10.97 37.54
CA LEU A 110 -2.40 9.86 36.57
C LEU A 110 -1.02 9.71 35.95
N ILE A 111 -0.39 8.59 36.22
CA ILE A 111 0.97 8.26 35.78
C ILE A 111 0.89 7.55 34.43
N LEU A 112 1.72 7.96 33.47
CA LEU A 112 1.76 7.48 32.11
C LEU A 112 2.97 6.58 31.79
N THR A 113 3.81 6.28 32.78
CA THR A 113 4.95 5.36 32.66
C THR A 113 4.56 4.00 32.05
N PRO A 114 3.36 3.42 32.29
CA PRO A 114 2.96 2.18 31.63
C PRO A 114 2.89 2.28 30.10
N LEU A 115 2.61 3.47 29.54
CA LEU A 115 2.65 3.67 28.08
C LEU A 115 4.06 3.55 27.52
N ILE A 116 5.05 4.07 28.27
CA ILE A 116 6.47 3.97 27.89
C ILE A 116 6.91 2.50 27.98
N ALA A 117 6.54 1.81 29.06
CA ALA A 117 6.88 0.39 29.27
C ALA A 117 6.34 -0.53 28.17
N ARG A 118 5.17 -0.18 27.59
CA ARG A 118 4.50 -0.98 26.55
C ARG A 118 4.73 -0.45 25.13
N LEU A 119 5.63 0.52 24.97
CA LEU A 119 5.85 1.16 23.67
C LEU A 119 6.23 0.16 22.57
N GLU A 120 7.15 -0.76 22.86
CA GLU A 120 7.60 -1.79 21.94
C GLU A 120 6.46 -2.73 21.54
N GLU A 121 5.59 -3.11 22.48
CA GLU A 121 4.38 -3.91 22.21
C GLU A 121 3.47 -3.21 21.19
N PHE A 122 3.25 -1.89 21.39
CA PHE A 122 2.40 -1.10 20.49
C PHE A 122 3.03 -0.88 19.11
N ILE A 123 4.36 -0.72 19.05
CA ILE A 123 5.11 -0.65 17.79
C ILE A 123 4.96 -1.97 17.02
N ALA A 124 5.22 -3.09 17.66
CA ALA A 124 5.10 -4.40 17.04
C ALA A 124 3.67 -4.68 16.55
N LEU A 125 2.65 -4.30 17.34
CA LEU A 125 1.25 -4.41 16.95
C LEU A 125 0.95 -3.55 15.72
N ARG A 126 1.36 -2.28 15.70
CA ARG A 126 1.20 -1.38 14.55
C ARG A 126 1.83 -1.97 13.29
N ASP A 127 3.06 -2.46 13.40
CA ASP A 127 3.82 -2.94 12.25
C ASP A 127 3.19 -4.23 11.69
N ARG A 128 2.69 -5.12 12.56
CA ARG A 128 1.89 -6.27 12.17
C ARG A 128 0.62 -5.86 11.43
N LEU A 129 -0.15 -4.92 11.98
CA LEU A 129 -1.38 -4.43 11.35
C LEU A 129 -1.12 -3.77 9.99
N ARG A 130 -0.03 -3.03 9.87
CA ARG A 130 0.40 -2.43 8.60
C ARG A 130 0.82 -3.49 7.59
N ALA A 131 1.52 -4.54 8.04
CA ALA A 131 1.90 -5.66 7.18
C ALA A 131 0.67 -6.43 6.69
N GLU A 132 -0.29 -6.73 7.56
CA GLU A 132 -1.56 -7.38 7.21
C GLU A 132 -2.36 -6.55 6.18
N ARG A 133 -2.47 -5.23 6.39
CA ARG A 133 -3.14 -4.33 5.44
C ARG A 133 -2.44 -4.29 4.08
N ARG A 134 -1.10 -4.24 4.06
CA ARG A 134 -0.32 -4.29 2.80
C ARG A 134 -0.54 -5.62 2.08
N HIS A 135 -0.49 -6.73 2.80
CA HIS A 135 -0.72 -8.05 2.24
C HIS A 135 -2.12 -8.19 1.63
N LEU A 136 -3.17 -7.80 2.37
CA LEU A 136 -4.54 -7.80 1.83
C LEU A 136 -4.69 -6.92 0.58
N ARG A 137 -4.04 -5.76 0.54
CA ARG A 137 -4.05 -4.89 -0.63
C ARG A 137 -3.38 -5.58 -1.82
N ALA A 138 -2.19 -6.15 -1.63
CA ALA A 138 -1.47 -6.87 -2.68
C ALA A 138 -2.29 -8.02 -3.27
N LEU A 139 -3.02 -8.79 -2.43
CA LEU A 139 -3.91 -9.86 -2.92
C LEU A 139 -5.08 -9.31 -3.76
N LYS A 140 -5.68 -8.19 -3.36
CA LYS A 140 -6.75 -7.55 -4.14
C LYS A 140 -6.25 -7.01 -5.48
N ASP A 141 -5.04 -6.47 -5.49
CA ASP A 141 -4.41 -5.95 -6.69
C ASP A 141 -4.04 -7.08 -7.65
N LEU A 142 -3.52 -8.20 -7.14
CA LEU A 142 -3.26 -9.42 -7.92
C LEU A 142 -4.56 -9.97 -8.54
N ARG A 143 -5.65 -10.02 -7.78
CA ARG A 143 -6.96 -10.38 -8.33
C ARG A 143 -7.37 -9.46 -9.47
N SER A 144 -7.11 -8.16 -9.34
CA SER A 144 -7.45 -7.18 -10.38
C SER A 144 -6.61 -7.36 -11.65
N LEU A 145 -5.35 -7.73 -11.52
CA LEU A 145 -4.48 -8.12 -12.64
C LEU A 145 -5.06 -9.34 -13.38
N ARG A 146 -5.40 -10.41 -12.64
CA ARG A 146 -5.98 -11.64 -13.22
C ARG A 146 -7.33 -11.39 -13.89
N LEU A 147 -8.17 -10.52 -13.29
CA LEU A 147 -9.42 -10.14 -13.94
C LEU A 147 -9.20 -9.46 -15.29
N ARG A 148 -8.22 -8.55 -15.37
CA ARG A 148 -7.89 -7.90 -16.64
C ARG A 148 -7.33 -8.88 -17.66
N HIS A 149 -6.46 -9.78 -17.21
CA HIS A 149 -5.92 -10.85 -18.05
C HIS A 149 -7.05 -11.72 -18.61
N MET A 150 -7.93 -12.26 -17.77
CA MET A 150 -9.08 -13.07 -18.21
C MET A 150 -9.95 -12.33 -19.23
N LYS A 151 -10.29 -11.06 -18.95
CA LYS A 151 -11.09 -10.26 -19.90
C LYS A 151 -10.39 -10.08 -21.26
N ARG A 152 -9.08 -9.89 -21.26
CA ARG A 152 -8.28 -9.77 -22.48
C ARG A 152 -8.29 -11.08 -23.27
N CYS A 153 -8.01 -12.20 -22.61
CA CYS A 153 -8.02 -13.51 -23.25
C CYS A 153 -9.40 -13.86 -23.80
N ILE A 154 -10.48 -13.61 -23.05
CA ILE A 154 -11.86 -13.83 -23.51
C ILE A 154 -12.18 -12.96 -24.71
N ALA A 155 -11.73 -11.70 -24.74
CA ALA A 155 -11.94 -10.81 -25.90
C ALA A 155 -11.16 -11.25 -27.15
N ALA A 156 -10.10 -12.01 -26.99
CA ALA A 156 -9.30 -12.57 -28.09
C ALA A 156 -9.85 -13.90 -28.62
N LEU A 157 -10.88 -14.50 -27.98
CA LEU A 157 -11.47 -15.75 -28.42
C LEU A 157 -12.21 -15.56 -29.75
N PRO A 158 -12.00 -16.43 -30.75
CA PRO A 158 -12.77 -16.42 -32.00
C PRO A 158 -14.22 -16.87 -31.71
N SER A 159 -15.16 -16.40 -32.52
CA SER A 159 -16.59 -16.74 -32.37
C SER A 159 -16.87 -18.26 -32.41
N SER A 160 -16.02 -19.02 -33.08
CA SER A 160 -16.11 -20.50 -33.13
C SER A 160 -15.76 -21.16 -31.78
N ALA A 161 -14.93 -20.54 -30.95
CA ALA A 161 -14.51 -21.09 -29.67
C ALA A 161 -15.60 -21.01 -28.56
N ILE A 162 -16.60 -20.17 -28.75
CA ILE A 162 -17.66 -19.96 -27.76
C ILE A 162 -18.48 -21.23 -27.49
N ASN A 163 -18.56 -22.13 -28.49
CA ASN A 163 -19.27 -23.41 -28.38
C ASN A 163 -18.37 -24.57 -27.91
N ASP A 164 -17.09 -24.33 -27.69
CA ASP A 164 -16.18 -25.33 -27.13
C ASP A 164 -16.58 -25.65 -25.67
N PRO A 165 -16.80 -26.93 -25.31
CA PRO A 165 -17.25 -27.32 -23.99
C PRO A 165 -16.24 -26.94 -22.88
N GLU A 166 -14.95 -26.81 -23.20
CA GLU A 166 -13.91 -26.37 -22.25
C GLU A 166 -14.01 -24.87 -22.03
N ILE A 167 -14.16 -24.08 -23.09
CA ILE A 167 -14.37 -22.62 -22.99
C ILE A 167 -15.68 -22.30 -22.26
N VAL A 168 -16.76 -23.02 -22.52
CA VAL A 168 -18.05 -22.84 -21.83
C VAL A 168 -17.87 -23.02 -20.31
N LYS A 169 -17.13 -24.03 -19.87
CA LYS A 169 -16.83 -24.24 -18.45
C LYS A 169 -15.99 -23.10 -17.86
N ILE A 170 -14.97 -22.65 -18.59
CA ILE A 170 -14.11 -21.54 -18.17
C ILE A 170 -14.93 -20.26 -18.00
N LEU A 171 -15.79 -19.93 -18.95
CA LEU A 171 -16.66 -18.75 -18.92
C LEU A 171 -17.66 -18.83 -17.76
N ALA A 172 -18.30 -19.97 -17.55
CA ALA A 172 -19.21 -20.18 -16.41
C ALA A 172 -18.48 -19.96 -15.06
N SER A 173 -17.29 -20.54 -14.90
CA SER A 173 -16.48 -20.35 -13.68
C SER A 173 -16.01 -18.90 -13.51
N PHE A 174 -15.77 -18.18 -14.59
CA PHE A 174 -15.39 -16.77 -14.56
C PHE A 174 -16.58 -15.87 -14.15
N ASP A 175 -17.79 -16.19 -14.58
CA ASP A 175 -19.00 -15.44 -14.19
C ASP A 175 -19.32 -15.57 -12.69
N GLU A 176 -18.86 -16.65 -12.05
CA GLU A 176 -19.00 -16.85 -10.59
C GLU A 176 -17.99 -16.02 -9.77
N TRP A 177 -17.06 -15.32 -10.42
CA TRP A 177 -16.06 -14.54 -9.67
C TRP A 177 -16.72 -13.43 -8.85
N PRO A 178 -16.27 -13.24 -7.59
CA PRO A 178 -16.83 -12.21 -6.72
C PRO A 178 -16.62 -10.82 -7.34
N ARG A 179 -17.64 -9.99 -7.28
CA ARG A 179 -17.56 -8.59 -7.72
C ARG A 179 -16.63 -7.80 -6.82
N SER A 180 -16.12 -6.66 -7.31
CA SER A 180 -15.14 -5.83 -6.61
C SER A 180 -15.62 -5.32 -5.24
N ASP A 181 -16.92 -5.04 -5.11
CA ASP A 181 -17.56 -4.63 -3.85
C ASP A 181 -17.60 -5.77 -2.81
N ALA A 182 -17.80 -7.01 -3.26
CA ALA A 182 -17.77 -8.18 -2.40
C ALA A 182 -16.37 -8.51 -1.87
N LEU A 183 -15.30 -8.16 -2.60
CA LEU A 183 -13.91 -8.42 -2.18
C LEU A 183 -13.54 -7.76 -0.86
N SER A 184 -14.14 -6.63 -0.51
CA SER A 184 -13.88 -5.94 0.75
C SER A 184 -14.39 -6.73 1.97
N ARG A 185 -15.39 -7.60 1.76
CA ARG A 185 -16.04 -8.42 2.77
C ARG A 185 -15.46 -9.83 2.87
N LEU A 186 -14.63 -10.25 1.90
CA LEU A 186 -13.97 -11.54 1.95
C LEU A 186 -12.86 -11.54 3.00
N GLY A 187 -12.87 -12.54 3.87
CA GLY A 187 -11.75 -12.82 4.77
C GLY A 187 -10.51 -13.27 3.97
N LEU A 188 -9.34 -13.18 4.59
CA LEU A 188 -8.05 -13.52 3.99
C LEU A 188 -8.04 -14.95 3.38
N GLU A 189 -8.60 -15.92 4.09
CA GLU A 189 -8.65 -17.30 3.66
C GLU A 189 -9.46 -17.48 2.36
N ARG A 190 -10.66 -16.89 2.31
CA ARG A 190 -11.52 -16.93 1.11
C ARG A 190 -10.89 -16.20 -0.08
N LEU A 191 -10.20 -15.09 0.19
CA LEU A 191 -9.49 -14.35 -0.85
C LEU A 191 -8.33 -15.18 -1.42
N ASN A 192 -7.56 -15.86 -0.59
CA ASN A 192 -6.49 -16.75 -1.03
C ASN A 192 -7.02 -17.95 -1.83
N ALA A 193 -8.13 -18.57 -1.37
CA ALA A 193 -8.78 -19.66 -2.11
C ALA A 193 -9.27 -19.18 -3.49
N HIS A 194 -9.90 -18.00 -3.55
CA HIS A 194 -10.31 -17.40 -4.82
C HIS A 194 -9.12 -17.10 -5.74
N LEU A 195 -8.02 -16.57 -5.19
CA LEU A 195 -6.81 -16.32 -5.98
C LEU A 195 -6.22 -17.60 -6.53
N LYS A 196 -6.17 -18.68 -5.75
CA LYS A 196 -5.72 -19.97 -6.26
C LYS A 196 -6.61 -20.46 -7.42
N ALA A 197 -7.92 -20.50 -7.21
CA ALA A 197 -8.87 -20.91 -8.25
C ALA A 197 -8.79 -20.00 -9.49
N SER A 198 -8.60 -18.69 -9.32
CA SER A 198 -8.43 -17.76 -10.45
C SER A 198 -7.13 -17.99 -11.21
N SER A 199 -6.05 -18.44 -10.53
CA SER A 199 -4.82 -18.82 -11.20
C SER A 199 -5.01 -20.04 -12.09
N ASP A 200 -5.65 -21.05 -11.52
CA ASP A 200 -5.91 -22.30 -12.24
C ASP A 200 -6.77 -22.05 -13.48
N LEU A 201 -7.80 -21.20 -13.35
CA LEU A 201 -8.66 -20.84 -14.47
C LEU A 201 -7.95 -20.03 -15.56
N CYS A 202 -7.08 -19.07 -15.17
CA CYS A 202 -6.24 -18.35 -16.12
C CYS A 202 -5.29 -19.30 -16.86
N ASN A 203 -4.69 -20.27 -16.15
CA ASN A 203 -3.82 -21.28 -16.77
C ASN A 203 -4.58 -22.09 -17.81
N SER A 204 -5.78 -22.60 -17.46
CA SER A 204 -6.60 -23.38 -18.39
C SER A 204 -6.96 -22.60 -19.65
N LEU A 205 -7.29 -21.31 -19.53
CA LEU A 205 -7.58 -20.47 -20.69
C LEU A 205 -6.33 -20.20 -21.54
N ASP A 206 -5.19 -19.92 -20.90
CA ASP A 206 -3.91 -19.71 -21.59
C ASP A 206 -3.47 -20.98 -22.32
N ASP A 207 -3.59 -22.16 -21.69
CA ASP A 207 -3.27 -23.46 -22.30
C ASP A 207 -4.18 -23.75 -23.51
N TRP A 208 -5.48 -23.44 -23.40
CA TRP A 208 -6.41 -23.58 -24.52
C TRP A 208 -6.02 -22.66 -25.69
N LEU A 209 -5.70 -21.39 -25.44
CA LEU A 209 -5.28 -20.43 -26.46
C LEU A 209 -3.97 -20.88 -27.14
N GLU A 210 -2.99 -21.35 -26.39
CA GLU A 210 -1.72 -21.87 -26.95
C GLU A 210 -1.95 -23.10 -27.84
N ASN A 211 -2.79 -24.04 -27.39
CA ASN A 211 -3.10 -25.25 -28.15
C ASN A 211 -3.82 -24.97 -29.47
N HIS A 212 -4.51 -23.82 -29.59
CA HIS A 212 -5.22 -23.42 -30.83
C HIS A 212 -4.43 -22.38 -31.65
N GLY A 213 -3.15 -22.13 -31.29
CA GLY A 213 -2.28 -21.19 -32.01
C GLY A 213 -2.71 -19.72 -31.86
N LEU A 214 -3.53 -19.43 -30.84
CA LEU A 214 -4.00 -18.10 -30.52
C LEU A 214 -3.10 -17.57 -29.37
N SER A 215 -2.18 -16.66 -29.67
CA SER A 215 -1.41 -16.00 -28.63
C SER A 215 -2.24 -14.90 -27.98
N SER A 216 -2.19 -14.79 -26.65
CA SER A 216 -2.78 -13.65 -25.93
C SER A 216 -2.06 -12.33 -26.24
N ASP A 217 -0.97 -12.37 -27.00
CA ASP A 217 -0.09 -11.25 -27.35
C ASP A 217 -0.53 -10.48 -28.60
N GLN A 218 -1.59 -10.89 -29.30
CA GLN A 218 -2.08 -10.08 -30.40
C GLN A 218 -2.69 -8.76 -29.90
N PRO A 219 -2.21 -7.60 -30.38
CA PRO A 219 -2.82 -6.33 -30.05
C PRO A 219 -4.27 -6.32 -30.56
N VAL A 220 -5.21 -6.25 -29.63
CA VAL A 220 -6.63 -6.10 -29.96
C VAL A 220 -6.82 -4.71 -30.52
N GLU A 221 -6.88 -4.56 -31.85
CA GLU A 221 -7.10 -3.30 -32.57
C GLU A 221 -8.42 -2.61 -32.21
N ASN A 222 -9.31 -3.23 -31.43
CA ASN A 222 -10.64 -2.71 -31.09
C ASN A 222 -10.98 -2.75 -29.61
N PHE A 223 -10.02 -2.45 -28.72
CA PHE A 223 -10.36 -2.25 -27.30
C PHE A 223 -10.96 -0.86 -27.09
N ARG A 224 -12.29 -0.77 -27.08
CA ARG A 224 -12.97 0.39 -26.48
C ARG A 224 -12.81 0.28 -24.97
N PRO A 225 -12.12 1.23 -24.30
CA PRO A 225 -12.05 1.22 -22.84
C PRO A 225 -13.48 1.31 -22.28
N PHE A 226 -13.86 0.32 -21.50
CA PHE A 226 -15.10 0.35 -20.75
C PHE A 226 -14.91 1.38 -19.62
N THR A 227 -15.32 2.62 -19.87
CA THR A 227 -15.42 3.66 -18.87
C THR A 227 -16.52 3.24 -17.89
N GLN A 228 -16.15 2.61 -16.79
CA GLN A 228 -17.00 2.57 -15.61
C GLN A 228 -17.16 4.03 -15.16
N ASN A 229 -18.35 4.60 -15.40
CA ASN A 229 -18.78 5.80 -14.73
C ASN A 229 -18.88 5.51 -13.22
N THR A 230 -17.78 5.62 -12.53
CA THR A 230 -17.78 5.81 -11.08
C THR A 230 -18.17 7.26 -10.88
N ARG A 231 -19.44 7.47 -10.68
CA ARG A 231 -19.99 8.73 -10.20
C ARG A 231 -19.47 8.91 -8.77
N GLU A 232 -18.33 9.56 -8.63
CA GLU A 232 -17.89 10.09 -7.35
C GLU A 232 -18.83 11.21 -6.98
N GLU A 233 -19.69 10.98 -6.00
CA GLU A 233 -20.39 12.05 -5.30
C GLU A 233 -19.35 12.87 -4.54
N THR A 234 -18.93 13.96 -5.14
CA THR A 234 -18.11 14.98 -4.51
C THR A 234 -18.97 15.69 -3.47
N GLN A 235 -18.82 15.33 -2.20
CA GLN A 235 -19.28 16.17 -1.10
C GLN A 235 -18.45 17.45 -1.11
N THR A 236 -19.09 18.53 -1.52
CA THR A 236 -18.58 19.89 -1.44
C THR A 236 -18.40 20.30 0.01
N VAL A 237 -17.17 20.31 0.49
CA VAL A 237 -16.79 21.02 1.72
C VAL A 237 -16.53 22.47 1.33
N GLU A 238 -17.38 23.37 1.78
CA GLU A 238 -17.20 24.81 1.66
C GLU A 238 -15.96 25.26 2.42
N THR A 239 -15.00 25.84 1.71
CA THR A 239 -13.85 26.55 2.28
C THR A 239 -14.05 28.04 2.06
N PRO A 240 -13.82 28.90 3.08
CA PRO A 240 -14.03 30.34 2.96
C PRO A 240 -12.95 31.03 2.12
N PRO A 241 -13.20 32.25 1.61
CA PRO A 241 -12.44 32.86 0.53
C PRO A 241 -11.10 33.45 1.01
N ALA A 242 -10.04 33.18 0.27
CA ALA A 242 -8.78 33.89 0.36
C ALA A 242 -8.58 34.79 -0.87
N VAL A 243 -8.44 36.03 -0.57
CA VAL A 243 -7.84 37.22 -1.19
C VAL A 243 -7.14 37.02 -2.54
N ASP A 244 -7.68 37.86 -3.44
CA ASP A 244 -7.23 38.41 -4.72
C ASP A 244 -5.71 38.68 -4.82
N ASN A 245 -5.12 38.23 -5.92
CA ASN A 245 -4.00 38.92 -6.56
C ASN A 245 -4.00 38.68 -8.07
N SER A 246 -4.21 39.79 -8.72
CA SER A 246 -4.39 40.08 -10.13
C SER A 246 -3.26 39.63 -11.07
N GLU A 247 -3.74 39.33 -12.29
CA GLU A 247 -3.20 39.69 -13.60
C GLU A 247 -1.85 39.13 -14.04
N ARG A 248 -1.92 38.16 -14.94
CA ARG A 248 -1.27 38.29 -16.26
C ARG A 248 -1.93 37.39 -17.29
N HIS A 249 -2.65 37.99 -18.20
CA HIS A 249 -3.08 37.43 -19.47
C HIS A 249 -1.86 36.97 -20.28
N ALA A 250 -1.89 35.75 -20.74
CA ALA A 250 -1.21 35.32 -21.95
C ALA A 250 -2.18 34.42 -22.72
N GLU A 251 -2.66 34.95 -23.83
CA GLU A 251 -3.34 34.21 -24.88
C GLU A 251 -2.51 33.02 -25.29
N ILE A 252 -3.05 31.82 -25.12
CA ILE A 252 -2.53 30.63 -25.78
C ILE A 252 -3.62 30.13 -26.71
N ALA A 253 -3.30 30.26 -28.00
CA ALA A 253 -4.04 29.79 -29.14
C ALA A 253 -4.55 28.36 -28.93
N GLN A 254 -5.78 28.13 -29.38
CA GLN A 254 -6.37 26.81 -29.58
C GLN A 254 -5.51 26.04 -30.59
N SER A 255 -4.64 25.20 -30.07
CA SER A 255 -3.99 24.15 -30.87
C SER A 255 -4.78 22.86 -30.69
N GLU A 256 -5.19 22.27 -31.81
CA GLU A 256 -5.79 20.95 -31.94
C GLU A 256 -5.00 19.91 -31.12
N PRO A 257 -5.66 18.87 -30.55
CA PRO A 257 -4.95 17.83 -29.82
C PRO A 257 -3.99 17.12 -30.78
N PRO A 258 -2.72 16.94 -30.40
CA PRO A 258 -1.78 16.24 -31.25
C PRO A 258 -2.28 14.80 -31.46
N SER A 259 -2.37 14.41 -32.73
CA SER A 259 -2.60 13.05 -33.19
C SER A 259 -1.77 12.08 -32.34
N SER A 260 -2.44 11.07 -31.79
CA SER A 260 -1.86 10.02 -30.96
C SER A 260 -0.61 9.43 -31.60
N ILE A 261 0.56 9.81 -31.10
CA ILE A 261 1.81 9.14 -31.42
C ILE A 261 1.66 7.70 -30.90
N PRO A 262 1.79 6.66 -31.72
CA PRO A 262 1.67 5.29 -31.26
C PRO A 262 2.76 5.06 -30.20
N CYS A 263 2.34 4.63 -29.01
CA CYS A 263 3.27 4.20 -27.95
C CYS A 263 4.05 2.99 -28.51
N PRO A 264 5.40 2.99 -28.45
CA PRO A 264 6.17 1.85 -28.93
C PRO A 264 5.72 0.59 -28.20
N ALA A 265 5.32 -0.42 -28.94
CA ALA A 265 4.99 -1.73 -28.37
C ALA A 265 6.24 -2.28 -27.66
N PRO A 266 6.12 -2.90 -26.49
CA PRO A 266 7.25 -3.58 -25.87
C PRO A 266 7.73 -4.70 -26.82
N PRO A 267 9.07 -4.97 -26.85
CA PRO A 267 9.59 -5.98 -27.75
C PRO A 267 8.97 -7.34 -27.46
N ALA A 268 8.67 -8.09 -28.50
CA ALA A 268 8.19 -9.49 -28.42
C ALA A 268 9.35 -10.38 -27.93
N LEU A 269 9.70 -10.27 -26.66
CA LEU A 269 10.71 -11.12 -26.02
C LEU A 269 10.00 -12.30 -25.38
N THR A 270 10.53 -13.50 -25.63
CA THR A 270 10.04 -14.69 -24.93
C THR A 270 10.25 -14.54 -23.42
N PRO A 271 9.38 -15.11 -22.58
CA PRO A 271 9.51 -15.06 -21.12
C PRO A 271 10.87 -15.54 -20.62
N GLU A 272 11.50 -16.51 -21.28
CA GLU A 272 12.84 -16.99 -20.95
C GLU A 272 13.92 -15.93 -21.24
N ASN A 273 13.79 -15.17 -22.31
CA ASN A 273 14.71 -14.07 -22.61
C ASN A 273 14.57 -12.94 -21.59
N LEU A 274 13.33 -12.62 -21.17
CA LEU A 274 13.09 -11.67 -20.09
C LEU A 274 13.69 -12.15 -18.76
N TYR A 275 13.55 -13.44 -18.43
CA TYR A 275 14.19 -14.02 -17.25
C TYR A 275 15.72 -13.88 -17.29
N ARG A 276 16.34 -14.07 -18.45
CA ARG A 276 17.80 -13.90 -18.59
C ARG A 276 18.29 -12.50 -18.30
N ILE A 277 17.55 -11.47 -18.72
CA ILE A 277 17.93 -10.07 -18.56
C ILE A 277 17.43 -9.44 -17.25
N ALA A 278 16.49 -10.11 -16.57
CA ALA A 278 15.92 -9.64 -15.30
C ALA A 278 16.98 -9.43 -14.22
N GLY A 279 16.81 -8.46 -13.36
CA GLY A 279 17.61 -8.24 -12.16
C GLY A 279 17.40 -9.36 -11.13
N ASP A 280 18.18 -9.33 -10.06
CA ASP A 280 18.13 -10.39 -9.05
C ASP A 280 16.80 -10.38 -8.27
N GLY A 281 16.21 -9.20 -8.05
CA GLY A 281 14.90 -9.07 -7.39
C GLY A 281 13.78 -9.71 -8.19
N LEU A 282 13.69 -9.41 -9.49
CA LEU A 282 12.64 -9.98 -10.35
C LEU A 282 12.83 -11.49 -10.55
N ARG A 283 14.07 -11.97 -10.68
CA ARG A 283 14.35 -13.42 -10.75
C ARG A 283 13.89 -14.15 -9.50
N MET A 284 14.21 -13.63 -8.33
CA MET A 284 13.78 -14.21 -7.07
C MET A 284 12.25 -14.33 -6.99
N MET A 285 11.51 -13.32 -7.46
CA MET A 285 10.05 -13.38 -7.52
C MET A 285 9.54 -14.40 -8.53
N LEU A 286 10.17 -14.49 -9.71
CA LEU A 286 9.83 -15.48 -10.73
C LEU A 286 10.11 -16.90 -10.24
N ASP A 287 11.24 -17.13 -9.58
CA ASP A 287 11.61 -18.44 -9.02
C ASP A 287 10.67 -18.85 -7.87
N ALA A 288 10.23 -17.90 -7.06
CA ALA A 288 9.27 -18.16 -5.98
C ALA A 288 7.85 -18.48 -6.48
N SER A 289 7.46 -17.95 -7.64
CA SER A 289 6.14 -18.18 -8.23
C SER A 289 6.11 -19.33 -9.25
N ARG A 290 7.29 -19.83 -9.64
CA ARG A 290 7.43 -20.86 -10.67
C ARG A 290 7.09 -22.25 -10.13
N ASP A 291 6.10 -22.88 -10.73
CA ASP A 291 5.95 -24.33 -10.64
C ASP A 291 7.04 -24.97 -11.50
N GLN A 292 7.93 -25.79 -10.92
CA GLN A 292 9.17 -26.28 -11.54
C GLN A 292 8.96 -27.07 -12.86
N ASN A 293 7.73 -27.46 -13.16
CA ASN A 293 7.37 -28.26 -14.33
C ASN A 293 6.69 -27.47 -15.46
N ARG A 294 6.57 -26.15 -15.35
CA ARG A 294 5.85 -25.34 -16.33
C ARG A 294 6.76 -24.26 -16.95
N PRO A 295 6.69 -24.03 -18.30
CA PRO A 295 7.38 -22.91 -18.92
C PRO A 295 6.84 -21.57 -18.38
N LEU A 296 7.71 -20.55 -18.33
CA LEU A 296 7.34 -19.20 -17.93
C LEU A 296 6.38 -18.61 -18.97
N LYS A 297 5.28 -18.02 -18.48
CA LYS A 297 4.32 -17.27 -19.29
C LYS A 297 4.46 -15.77 -19.00
N GLU A 298 3.97 -14.95 -19.93
CA GLU A 298 3.97 -13.48 -19.77
C GLU A 298 3.28 -13.03 -18.49
N ARG A 299 2.17 -13.66 -18.13
CA ARG A 299 1.46 -13.40 -16.89
C ARG A 299 2.34 -13.55 -15.65
N ASP A 300 3.20 -14.56 -15.62
CA ASP A 300 4.09 -14.82 -14.49
C ASP A 300 5.08 -13.65 -14.31
N ILE A 301 5.53 -13.05 -15.42
CA ILE A 301 6.39 -11.86 -15.40
C ILE A 301 5.64 -10.65 -14.85
N ILE A 302 4.39 -10.44 -15.27
CA ILE A 302 3.57 -9.33 -14.79
C ILE A 302 3.28 -9.49 -13.28
N GLU A 303 2.92 -10.69 -12.83
CA GLU A 303 2.66 -10.99 -11.43
C GLU A 303 3.93 -10.84 -10.57
N ALA A 304 5.08 -11.32 -11.05
CA ALA A 304 6.36 -11.16 -10.38
C ALA A 304 6.80 -9.69 -10.31
N ALA A 305 6.63 -8.94 -11.39
CA ALA A 305 6.90 -7.51 -11.43
C ALA A 305 6.00 -6.77 -10.43
N TRP A 306 4.72 -7.10 -10.37
CA TRP A 306 3.80 -6.52 -9.39
C TRP A 306 4.23 -6.83 -7.96
N ALA A 307 4.60 -8.08 -7.67
CA ALA A 307 5.07 -8.49 -6.35
C ALA A 307 6.37 -7.80 -5.93
N LEU A 308 7.19 -7.39 -6.89
CA LEU A 308 8.46 -6.71 -6.65
C LEU A 308 8.32 -5.22 -6.27
N LEU A 309 7.20 -4.56 -6.61
CA LEU A 309 6.98 -3.12 -6.33
C LEU A 309 7.29 -2.72 -4.88
N PRO A 310 6.77 -3.44 -3.85
CA PRO A 310 7.06 -3.08 -2.46
C PRO A 310 8.54 -3.25 -2.08
N MET A 311 9.26 -4.19 -2.70
CA MET A 311 10.69 -4.44 -2.42
C MET A 311 11.58 -3.35 -3.02
N LEU A 312 11.12 -2.68 -4.05
CA LEU A 312 11.78 -1.52 -4.67
C LEU A 312 11.30 -0.19 -4.10
N ASP A 313 10.49 -0.22 -3.03
CA ASP A 313 9.85 0.97 -2.44
C ASP A 313 9.06 1.80 -3.47
N ILE A 314 8.45 1.12 -4.45
CA ILE A 314 7.60 1.74 -5.46
C ILE A 314 6.14 1.61 -5.03
N HIS A 315 5.46 2.74 -4.89
CA HIS A 315 4.05 2.74 -4.54
C HIS A 315 3.19 2.25 -5.72
N ALA A 316 2.17 1.41 -5.46
CA ALA A 316 1.28 0.84 -6.49
C ALA A 316 0.58 1.90 -7.37
N SER A 317 0.42 3.14 -6.88
CA SER A 317 -0.13 4.24 -7.67
C SER A 317 0.68 4.54 -8.94
N VAL A 318 2.00 4.32 -8.91
CA VAL A 318 2.89 4.52 -10.08
C VAL A 318 2.55 3.52 -11.18
N TRP A 319 2.23 2.29 -10.81
CA TRP A 319 1.76 1.28 -11.77
C TRP A 319 0.42 1.71 -12.39
N HIS A 320 -0.55 2.08 -11.56
CA HIS A 320 -1.86 2.52 -12.04
C HIS A 320 -1.78 3.77 -12.94
N GLU A 321 -0.87 4.70 -12.63
CA GLU A 321 -0.63 5.89 -13.48
C GLU A 321 -0.14 5.54 -14.88
N GLY A 322 0.71 4.52 -15.01
CA GLY A 322 1.25 4.09 -16.29
C GLY A 322 0.36 3.12 -17.06
N GLN A 323 -0.64 2.53 -16.41
CA GLN A 323 -1.42 1.42 -16.95
C GLN A 323 -2.20 1.77 -18.22
N SER A 324 -2.78 2.99 -18.28
CA SER A 324 -3.51 3.47 -19.47
C SER A 324 -2.59 3.70 -20.68
N THR A 325 -1.29 3.86 -20.46
CA THR A 325 -0.31 4.20 -21.50
C THR A 325 0.45 2.99 -22.01
N LEU A 326 0.94 2.15 -21.08
CA LEU A 326 1.85 1.04 -21.37
C LEU A 326 1.20 -0.34 -21.23
N GLY A 327 0.04 -0.42 -20.60
CA GLY A 327 -0.53 -1.70 -20.16
C GLY A 327 0.32 -2.41 -19.11
N ASP A 328 -0.15 -3.57 -18.63
CA ASP A 328 0.55 -4.32 -17.58
C ASP A 328 1.89 -4.90 -18.08
N HIS A 329 1.96 -5.34 -19.34
CA HIS A 329 3.18 -5.87 -19.95
C HIS A 329 4.28 -4.81 -20.07
N GLY A 330 3.97 -3.63 -20.61
CA GLY A 330 4.93 -2.53 -20.72
C GLY A 330 5.42 -2.04 -19.37
N LEU A 331 4.55 -2.05 -18.34
CA LEU A 331 4.93 -1.70 -16.97
C LEU A 331 5.82 -2.75 -16.33
N ALA A 332 5.55 -4.05 -16.54
CA ALA A 332 6.42 -5.12 -16.08
C ALA A 332 7.81 -5.00 -16.70
N PHE A 333 7.87 -4.61 -17.98
CA PHE A 333 9.13 -4.35 -18.65
C PHE A 333 9.86 -3.12 -18.09
N CYS A 334 9.16 -2.02 -17.83
CA CYS A 334 9.75 -0.85 -17.16
C CYS A 334 10.33 -1.22 -15.79
N LEU A 335 9.61 -2.05 -15.02
CA LEU A 335 10.09 -2.51 -13.73
C LEU A 335 11.31 -3.42 -13.83
N LEU A 336 11.36 -4.28 -14.85
CA LEU A 336 12.55 -5.08 -15.17
C LEU A 336 13.77 -4.19 -15.42
N LEU A 337 13.60 -3.09 -16.15
CA LEU A 337 14.67 -2.11 -16.36
C LEU A 337 15.11 -1.44 -15.05
N VAL A 338 14.16 -1.08 -14.18
CA VAL A 338 14.44 -0.48 -12.87
C VAL A 338 15.22 -1.44 -11.99
N ASP A 339 14.78 -2.71 -11.87
CA ASP A 339 15.43 -3.74 -11.07
C ASP A 339 16.84 -4.05 -11.60
N ALA A 340 16.98 -4.21 -12.93
CA ALA A 340 18.27 -4.48 -13.55
C ALA A 340 19.29 -3.31 -13.45
N GLN A 341 18.80 -2.09 -13.21
CA GLN A 341 19.65 -0.91 -13.02
C GLN A 341 19.90 -0.57 -11.55
N ARG A 342 19.21 -1.21 -10.62
CA ARG A 342 19.34 -0.95 -9.19
C ARG A 342 20.78 -1.03 -8.71
N ASP A 343 21.46 -2.11 -9.07
CA ASP A 343 22.81 -2.42 -8.62
C ASP A 343 23.87 -2.08 -9.70
N HIS A 344 23.61 -1.03 -10.50
CA HIS A 344 24.57 -0.63 -11.52
C HIS A 344 25.87 -0.12 -10.89
N PRO A 345 27.05 -0.69 -11.23
CA PRO A 345 28.32 -0.39 -10.55
C PRO A 345 28.73 1.10 -10.65
N SER A 346 28.40 1.77 -11.77
CA SER A 346 28.77 3.17 -11.98
C SER A 346 27.66 4.16 -11.65
N TYR A 347 26.38 3.74 -11.75
CA TYR A 347 25.23 4.62 -11.58
C TYR A 347 24.08 3.87 -10.88
N PRO A 348 24.20 3.58 -9.58
CA PRO A 348 23.14 2.88 -8.85
C PRO A 348 21.89 3.75 -8.77
N VAL A 349 20.73 3.13 -8.96
CA VAL A 349 19.45 3.82 -8.88
C VAL A 349 19.10 4.08 -7.42
N ARG A 350 19.17 5.34 -6.99
CA ARG A 350 18.84 5.77 -5.63
C ARG A 350 17.33 5.89 -5.39
N ASN A 351 16.56 6.15 -6.44
CA ASN A 351 15.10 6.32 -6.35
C ASN A 351 14.40 5.48 -7.45
N PRO A 352 14.10 4.21 -7.17
CA PRO A 352 13.43 3.33 -8.14
C PRO A 352 12.05 3.85 -8.58
N GLY A 353 11.25 4.41 -7.65
CA GLY A 353 9.94 4.99 -7.96
C GLY A 353 10.04 6.22 -8.87
N GLY A 354 11.07 7.04 -8.70
CA GLY A 354 11.36 8.18 -9.58
C GLY A 354 11.74 7.73 -10.99
N LEU A 355 12.59 6.71 -11.09
CA LEU A 355 12.98 6.13 -12.39
C LEU A 355 11.77 5.50 -13.11
N MET A 356 10.91 4.78 -12.39
CA MET A 356 9.70 4.19 -12.96
C MET A 356 8.79 5.26 -13.56
N ARG A 357 8.52 6.36 -12.84
CA ARG A 357 7.74 7.50 -13.36
C ARG A 357 8.38 8.15 -14.59
N GLU A 358 9.71 8.27 -14.58
CA GLU A 358 10.45 8.80 -15.74
C GLU A 358 10.31 7.92 -16.97
N LEU A 359 10.39 6.59 -16.82
CA LEU A 359 10.16 5.65 -17.92
C LEU A 359 8.73 5.76 -18.46
N ILE A 360 7.73 5.84 -17.58
CA ILE A 360 6.33 6.06 -17.96
C ILE A 360 6.17 7.38 -18.72
N ARG A 361 6.81 8.45 -18.26
CA ARG A 361 6.77 9.77 -18.92
C ARG A 361 7.42 9.74 -20.30
N ARG A 362 8.55 9.05 -20.45
CA ARG A 362 9.21 8.85 -21.75
C ARG A 362 8.36 8.05 -22.70
N ALA A 363 7.67 7.02 -22.21
CA ALA A 363 6.74 6.24 -23.01
C ALA A 363 5.57 7.08 -23.51
N LYS A 364 4.96 7.90 -22.63
CA LYS A 364 3.91 8.87 -23.00
C LYS A 364 4.35 9.85 -24.09
N ALA A 365 5.63 10.22 -24.07
CA ALA A 365 6.22 11.14 -25.06
C ALA A 365 6.74 10.41 -26.33
N GLY A 366 6.53 9.09 -26.48
CA GLY A 366 7.04 8.29 -27.60
C GLY A 366 8.58 8.23 -27.66
N ARG A 367 9.27 8.50 -26.54
CA ARG A 367 10.74 8.58 -26.45
C ARG A 367 11.37 7.37 -25.75
N LEU A 368 10.57 6.37 -25.38
CA LEU A 368 11.09 5.15 -24.76
C LEU A 368 11.34 4.11 -25.85
N ASP A 369 12.60 3.77 -26.06
CA ASP A 369 13.03 2.70 -26.95
C ASP A 369 13.30 1.45 -26.11
N PHE A 370 12.38 0.50 -26.17
CA PHE A 370 12.48 -0.76 -25.45
C PHE A 370 13.56 -1.67 -26.04
N ASP A 371 13.72 -1.71 -27.35
CA ASP A 371 14.70 -2.58 -28.02
C ASP A 371 16.12 -2.16 -27.70
N ALA A 372 16.42 -0.85 -27.76
CA ALA A 372 17.69 -0.32 -27.36
C ALA A 372 17.99 -0.60 -25.88
N SER A 373 16.98 -0.51 -25.00
CA SER A 373 17.11 -0.79 -23.57
C SER A 373 17.45 -2.26 -23.30
N VAL A 374 16.78 -3.19 -24.00
CA VAL A 374 17.08 -4.64 -23.94
C VAL A 374 18.49 -4.94 -24.44
N ALA A 375 18.84 -4.43 -25.61
CA ALA A 375 20.17 -4.63 -26.18
C ALA A 375 21.29 -4.16 -25.24
N ALA A 376 21.08 -3.01 -24.57
CA ALA A 376 22.01 -2.49 -23.57
C ALA A 376 22.14 -3.44 -22.35
N LEU A 377 21.04 -3.98 -21.83
CA LEU A 377 21.05 -4.94 -20.72
C LEU A 377 21.73 -6.26 -21.12
N GLN A 378 21.43 -6.81 -22.30
CA GLN A 378 22.05 -8.03 -22.81
C GLN A 378 23.56 -7.87 -22.96
N LYS A 379 24.01 -6.75 -23.57
CA LYS A 379 25.43 -6.44 -23.75
C LYS A 379 26.16 -6.33 -22.40
N ARG A 380 25.52 -5.74 -21.39
CA ARG A 380 26.08 -5.61 -20.06
C ARG A 380 26.26 -6.97 -19.38
N ARG A 381 25.26 -7.85 -19.44
CA ARG A 381 25.35 -9.19 -18.83
C ARG A 381 26.36 -10.11 -19.49
N ASN A 382 26.54 -9.99 -20.80
CA ASN A 382 27.55 -10.75 -21.51
C ASN A 382 28.99 -10.29 -21.18
N ARG A 383 29.17 -9.11 -20.59
CA ARG A 383 30.50 -8.60 -20.13
C ARG A 383 30.84 -9.03 -18.70
N VAL A 384 29.86 -9.47 -17.92
CA VAL A 384 30.04 -9.87 -16.51
C VAL A 384 30.26 -11.38 -16.37
N ARG A 385 30.05 -12.14 -17.45
CA ARG A 385 30.46 -13.55 -17.58
C ARG A 385 31.84 -13.64 -18.19
#